data_ca045a7735bcb4795db4547f5b67135c
#
_entry.id   ca045a7735bcb4795db4547f5b67135c
#
_cell.length_a   1.000
_cell.length_b   1.000
_cell.length_c   1.000
_cell.angle_alpha   90.00
_cell.angle_beta   90.00
_cell.angle_gamma   90.00
#
_symmetry.space_group_name_H-M   'P 1'
#
loop_
_entity.id
_entity.type
_entity.pdbx_description
1 polymer ?
#
loop_
_entity_poly.entity_id
_entity_poly.type
_entity_poly.pdbx_seq_one_letter_code
_entity_poly.pdbx_strand_id
1 'polypeptide(L)'
;ISQQYFIYLKKSSQPLPLLIADLKEEIIDEYLNREGLQEIKKMLYHPGYIPNTELPAVYSGASVFIYTSLRESFGIPILEAMACGTPVITSTTSAMPEIAGPEGILVNPFDPEEIASALLHLEENAEFYQSQTAYGLERVRRFSWENTAREILNIYKEILA
;
A
#
# COMPACT_ATOMS: atom_id res chain seq x y z
N ILE A 1 -6.36 -9.05 3.54
CA ILE A 1 -5.54 -8.30 4.54
C ILE A 1 -5.55 -8.97 5.90
N SER A 2 -6.67 -9.52 6.38
CA SER A 2 -6.78 -10.03 7.76
C SER A 2 -5.94 -11.27 8.06
N GLN A 3 -5.83 -12.23 7.13
CA GLN A 3 -4.98 -13.42 7.32
C GLN A 3 -3.49 -13.05 7.36
N GLN A 4 -3.04 -12.19 6.44
CA GLN A 4 -1.66 -11.70 6.40
C GLN A 4 -1.30 -10.95 7.69
N TYR A 5 -2.22 -10.08 8.13
CA TYR A 5 -2.04 -9.31 9.35
C TYR A 5 -2.03 -10.21 10.59
N PHE A 6 -2.88 -11.25 10.63
CA PHE A 6 -2.85 -12.24 11.70
C PHE A 6 -1.50 -12.97 11.79
N ILE A 7 -0.95 -13.39 10.65
CA ILE A 7 0.36 -14.04 10.58
C ILE A 7 1.45 -13.08 11.08
N TYR A 8 1.42 -11.81 10.63
CA TYR A 8 2.33 -10.78 11.09
C TYR A 8 2.26 -10.60 12.61
N LEU A 9 1.05 -10.47 13.20
CA LEU A 9 0.87 -10.32 14.64
C LEU A 9 1.44 -11.49 15.45
N LYS A 10 1.43 -12.71 14.91
CA LYS A 10 2.00 -13.89 15.58
C LYS A 10 3.52 -13.93 15.53
N LYS A 11 4.13 -13.28 14.56
CA LYS A 11 5.58 -13.33 14.31
C LYS A 11 6.31 -12.08 14.81
N SER A 12 5.66 -10.91 14.79
CA SER A 12 6.27 -9.65 15.23
C SER A 12 6.45 -9.61 16.75
N SER A 13 7.58 -9.08 17.18
CA SER A 13 7.87 -8.80 18.60
C SER A 13 7.23 -7.49 19.10
N GLN A 14 6.95 -6.56 18.18
CA GLN A 14 6.35 -5.25 18.46
C GLN A 14 5.30 -4.90 17.39
N PRO A 15 4.19 -5.65 17.31
CA PRO A 15 3.26 -5.53 16.22
C PRO A 15 2.60 -4.15 16.15
N LEU A 16 2.60 -3.56 14.95
CA LEU A 16 1.94 -2.30 14.66
C LEU A 16 0.43 -2.50 14.50
N PRO A 17 -0.40 -1.52 14.93
CA PRO A 17 -1.83 -1.55 14.65
C PRO A 17 -2.10 -1.40 13.14
N LEU A 18 -3.22 -1.97 12.68
CA LEU A 18 -3.67 -1.85 11.30
C LEU A 18 -4.81 -0.84 11.20
N LEU A 19 -4.60 0.22 10.42
CA LEU A 19 -5.67 1.15 10.05
C LEU A 19 -6.31 0.68 8.74
N ILE A 20 -7.65 0.57 8.75
CA ILE A 20 -8.46 0.23 7.57
C ILE A 20 -9.42 1.40 7.31
N ALA A 21 -9.17 2.16 6.25
CA ALA A 21 -10.03 3.26 5.85
C ALA A 21 -11.22 2.78 5.02
N ASP A 22 -12.30 3.56 5.05
CA ASP A 22 -13.49 3.44 4.19
C ASP A 22 -14.19 2.07 4.25
N LEU A 23 -14.11 1.39 5.38
CA LEU A 23 -14.80 0.13 5.63
C LEU A 23 -15.69 0.26 6.87
N LYS A 24 -16.93 -0.26 6.78
CA LYS A 24 -17.86 -0.26 7.91
C LYS A 24 -17.47 -1.32 8.93
N GLU A 25 -17.66 -1.02 10.22
CA GLU A 25 -17.34 -1.92 11.32
C GLU A 25 -18.08 -3.26 11.19
N GLU A 26 -19.35 -3.24 10.77
CA GLU A 26 -20.15 -4.45 10.64
C GLU A 26 -19.54 -5.42 9.62
N ILE A 27 -18.96 -4.90 8.52
CA ILE A 27 -18.31 -5.72 7.49
C ILE A 27 -17.02 -6.34 8.05
N ILE A 28 -16.27 -5.58 8.83
CA ILE A 28 -15.07 -6.08 9.51
C ILE A 28 -15.44 -7.19 10.47
N ASP A 29 -16.46 -6.99 11.30
CA ASP A 29 -16.91 -7.96 12.28
C ASP A 29 -17.42 -9.26 11.64
N GLU A 30 -18.23 -9.13 10.58
CA GLU A 30 -18.72 -10.29 9.82
C GLU A 30 -17.56 -11.10 9.24
N TYR A 31 -16.58 -10.40 8.65
CA TYR A 31 -15.40 -11.05 8.10
C TYR A 31 -14.57 -11.75 9.18
N LEU A 32 -14.25 -11.06 10.27
CA LEU A 32 -13.47 -11.63 11.37
C LEU A 32 -14.16 -12.86 12.00
N ASN A 33 -15.48 -12.80 12.12
CA ASN A 33 -16.28 -13.93 12.64
C ASN A 33 -16.21 -15.13 11.68
N ARG A 34 -16.36 -14.89 10.37
CA ARG A 34 -16.29 -15.95 9.36
C ARG A 34 -14.94 -16.65 9.32
N GLU A 35 -13.85 -15.87 9.44
CA GLU A 35 -12.48 -16.39 9.38
C GLU A 35 -11.94 -16.85 10.75
N GLY A 36 -12.68 -16.68 11.84
CA GLY A 36 -12.23 -17.05 13.19
C GLY A 36 -11.09 -16.16 13.73
N LEU A 37 -11.05 -14.88 13.32
CA LEU A 37 -9.96 -13.95 13.59
C LEU A 37 -10.35 -12.81 14.54
N GLN A 38 -11.32 -13.02 15.45
CA GLN A 38 -11.80 -11.97 16.37
C GLN A 38 -10.71 -11.40 17.27
N GLU A 39 -9.68 -12.19 17.57
CA GLU A 39 -8.59 -11.76 18.45
C GLU A 39 -7.77 -10.59 17.90
N ILE A 40 -7.75 -10.38 16.55
CA ILE A 40 -7.04 -9.25 15.95
C ILE A 40 -7.83 -7.93 16.02
N LYS A 41 -9.12 -7.94 16.36
CA LYS A 41 -9.98 -6.75 16.38
C LYS A 41 -9.39 -5.63 17.25
N LYS A 42 -8.79 -5.96 18.38
CA LYS A 42 -8.15 -4.99 19.28
C LYS A 42 -6.96 -4.22 18.68
N MET A 43 -6.40 -4.76 17.59
CA MET A 43 -5.28 -4.14 16.85
C MET A 43 -5.74 -3.46 15.54
N LEU A 44 -7.06 -3.51 15.25
CA LEU A 44 -7.63 -2.84 14.08
C LEU A 44 -8.17 -1.46 14.47
N TYR A 45 -7.86 -0.48 13.65
CA TYR A 45 -8.39 0.87 13.74
C TYR A 45 -9.15 1.19 12.45
N HIS A 46 -10.45 1.48 12.56
CA HIS A 46 -11.33 1.71 11.42
C HIS A 46 -12.09 3.04 11.59
N PRO A 47 -11.48 4.16 11.22
CA PRO A 47 -12.07 5.48 11.39
C PRO A 47 -13.27 5.74 10.44
N GLY A 48 -13.60 4.80 9.55
CA GLY A 48 -14.56 5.03 8.48
C GLY A 48 -13.94 5.80 7.30
N TYR A 49 -14.76 6.66 6.67
CA TYR A 49 -14.30 7.49 5.55
C TYR A 49 -13.31 8.54 6.00
N ILE A 50 -12.19 8.64 5.30
CA ILE A 50 -11.16 9.67 5.51
C ILE A 50 -11.20 10.64 4.32
N PRO A 51 -11.43 11.95 4.54
CA PRO A 51 -11.41 12.94 3.46
C PRO A 51 -10.05 12.96 2.75
N ASN A 52 -10.05 13.17 1.42
CA ASN A 52 -8.81 13.22 0.63
C ASN A 52 -7.80 14.27 1.15
N THR A 53 -8.28 15.35 1.76
CA THR A 53 -7.44 16.40 2.35
C THR A 53 -6.67 15.93 3.58
N GLU A 54 -7.11 14.84 4.24
CA GLU A 54 -6.49 14.27 5.43
C GLU A 54 -5.59 13.04 5.10
N LEU A 55 -5.75 12.46 3.91
CA LEU A 55 -4.93 11.31 3.50
C LEU A 55 -3.42 11.54 3.58
N PRO A 56 -2.86 12.71 3.23
CA PRO A 56 -1.43 12.95 3.39
C PRO A 56 -0.94 12.81 4.84
N ALA A 57 -1.74 13.24 5.82
CA ALA A 57 -1.40 13.06 7.23
C ALA A 57 -1.45 11.58 7.65
N VAL A 58 -2.44 10.84 7.12
CA VAL A 58 -2.57 9.40 7.39
C VAL A 58 -1.39 8.65 6.79
N TYR A 59 -1.03 8.90 5.52
CA TYR A 59 0.13 8.27 4.89
C TYR A 59 1.42 8.61 5.64
N SER A 60 1.67 9.90 5.93
CA SER A 60 2.90 10.31 6.63
C SER A 60 3.01 9.75 8.05
N GLY A 61 1.88 9.46 8.71
CA GLY A 61 1.83 8.84 10.03
C GLY A 61 1.93 7.31 10.01
N ALA A 62 1.79 6.67 8.84
CA ALA A 62 1.86 5.24 8.70
C ALA A 62 3.31 4.75 8.58
N SER A 63 3.65 3.66 9.26
CA SER A 63 4.95 3.00 9.08
C SER A 63 5.06 2.27 7.75
N VAL A 64 3.95 1.76 7.21
CA VAL A 64 3.88 1.07 5.92
C VAL A 64 2.48 1.18 5.34
N PHE A 65 2.39 1.32 4.04
CA PHE A 65 1.14 1.25 3.30
C PHE A 65 1.03 -0.07 2.55
N ILE A 66 -0.05 -0.82 2.78
CA ILE A 66 -0.31 -2.11 2.14
C ILE A 66 -1.41 -1.94 1.11
N TYR A 67 -1.07 -2.15 -0.16
CA TYR A 67 -2.00 -2.02 -1.29
C TYR A 67 -1.93 -3.25 -2.20
N THR A 68 -2.42 -4.39 -1.70
CA THR A 68 -2.38 -5.69 -2.40
C THR A 68 -3.65 -5.94 -3.22
N SER A 69 -4.07 -4.94 -4.01
CA SER A 69 -5.20 -5.08 -4.92
C SER A 69 -4.94 -6.13 -5.99
N LEU A 70 -5.99 -6.80 -6.44
CA LEU A 70 -5.91 -7.80 -7.51
C LEU A 70 -5.95 -7.16 -8.89
N ARG A 71 -6.63 -6.02 -9.01
CA ARG A 71 -6.80 -5.34 -10.29
C ARG A 71 -6.99 -3.84 -10.11
N GLU A 72 -6.11 -3.08 -10.72
CA GLU A 72 -6.17 -1.62 -10.79
C GLU A 72 -5.85 -1.15 -12.22
N SER A 73 -6.41 -0.02 -12.60
CA SER A 73 -6.04 0.62 -13.86
C SER A 73 -4.71 1.39 -13.77
N PHE A 74 -4.38 1.89 -12.57
CA PHE A 74 -3.16 2.65 -12.32
C PHE A 74 -2.57 2.37 -10.92
N GLY A 75 -3.27 2.74 -9.84
CA GLY A 75 -2.79 2.59 -8.47
C GLY A 75 -2.28 3.90 -7.86
N ILE A 76 -3.02 4.99 -8.04
CA ILE A 76 -2.69 6.31 -7.47
C ILE A 76 -2.31 6.25 -5.99
N PRO A 77 -2.99 5.49 -5.11
CA PRO A 77 -2.65 5.40 -3.69
C PRO A 77 -1.21 4.96 -3.41
N ILE A 78 -0.59 4.17 -4.30
CA ILE A 78 0.83 3.80 -4.20
C ILE A 78 1.72 5.05 -4.26
N LEU A 79 1.47 5.91 -5.25
CA LEU A 79 2.24 7.14 -5.43
C LEU A 79 1.97 8.16 -4.33
N GLU A 80 0.75 8.23 -3.81
CA GLU A 80 0.38 9.09 -2.68
C GLU A 80 1.17 8.72 -1.43
N ALA A 81 1.21 7.44 -1.07
CA ALA A 81 1.98 6.94 0.05
C ALA A 81 3.49 7.18 -0.14
N MET A 82 4.03 6.87 -1.33
CA MET A 82 5.43 7.14 -1.67
C MET A 82 5.78 8.63 -1.58
N ALA A 83 4.87 9.53 -2.04
CA ALA A 83 5.06 10.97 -1.93
C ALA A 83 5.11 11.47 -0.48
N CYS A 84 4.46 10.76 0.43
CA CYS A 84 4.49 11.02 1.86
C CYS A 84 5.69 10.37 2.59
N GLY A 85 6.58 9.70 1.86
CA GLY A 85 7.75 9.01 2.42
C GLY A 85 7.42 7.68 3.10
N THR A 86 6.26 7.11 2.84
CA THR A 86 5.81 5.85 3.43
C THR A 86 6.17 4.68 2.52
N PRO A 87 6.93 3.68 3.01
CA PRO A 87 7.18 2.44 2.27
C PRO A 87 5.87 1.75 1.87
N VAL A 88 5.84 1.18 0.66
CA VAL A 88 4.65 0.56 0.10
C VAL A 88 4.90 -0.91 -0.20
N ILE A 89 4.01 -1.77 0.30
CA ILE A 89 3.90 -3.18 -0.12
C ILE A 89 2.71 -3.27 -1.08
N THR A 90 2.95 -3.71 -2.30
CA THR A 90 1.90 -3.84 -3.30
C THR A 90 1.97 -5.18 -4.05
N SER A 91 0.98 -5.46 -4.90
CA SER A 91 0.89 -6.77 -5.56
C SER A 91 1.73 -6.87 -6.83
N THR A 92 2.06 -8.10 -7.20
CA THR A 92 2.71 -8.46 -8.47
C THR A 92 1.75 -8.43 -9.67
N THR A 93 0.50 -8.00 -9.49
CA THR A 93 -0.56 -8.08 -10.49
C THR A 93 -0.93 -6.72 -11.09
N SER A 94 -1.53 -6.73 -12.29
CA SER A 94 -2.10 -5.57 -12.97
C SER A 94 -1.09 -4.41 -13.15
N ALA A 95 -1.47 -3.16 -12.86
CA ALA A 95 -0.60 -1.99 -13.01
C ALA A 95 0.42 -1.79 -11.87
N MET A 96 0.27 -2.49 -10.73
CA MET A 96 1.07 -2.25 -9.54
C MET A 96 2.59 -2.40 -9.75
N PRO A 97 3.11 -3.43 -10.46
CA PRO A 97 4.55 -3.53 -10.71
C PRO A 97 5.12 -2.36 -11.52
N GLU A 98 4.34 -1.87 -12.49
CA GLU A 98 4.74 -0.71 -13.28
C GLU A 98 4.81 0.55 -12.41
N ILE A 99 3.81 0.78 -11.56
CA ILE A 99 3.75 1.97 -10.71
C ILE A 99 4.77 1.91 -9.58
N ALA A 100 4.87 0.79 -8.88
CA ALA A 100 5.86 0.60 -7.82
C ALA A 100 7.31 0.64 -8.34
N GLY A 101 7.53 0.14 -9.56
CA GLY A 101 8.85 0.10 -10.21
C GLY A 101 9.74 -1.05 -9.72
N PRO A 102 10.97 -1.15 -10.27
CA PRO A 102 11.80 -2.34 -10.14
C PRO A 102 12.32 -2.63 -8.74
N GLU A 103 12.40 -1.64 -7.86
CA GLU A 103 12.86 -1.79 -6.47
C GLU A 103 11.71 -1.73 -5.46
N GLY A 104 10.45 -1.65 -5.95
CA GLY A 104 9.25 -1.68 -5.11
C GLY A 104 9.05 -3.04 -4.46
N ILE A 105 8.45 -3.07 -3.28
CA ILE A 105 8.12 -4.32 -2.57
C ILE A 105 6.87 -4.91 -3.20
N LEU A 106 7.07 -5.92 -4.04
CA LEU A 106 6.03 -6.64 -4.76
C LEU A 106 5.79 -8.01 -4.13
N VAL A 107 4.54 -8.33 -3.85
CA VAL A 107 4.13 -9.58 -3.22
C VAL A 107 3.00 -10.25 -4.01
N ASN A 108 2.91 -11.56 -3.93
CA ASN A 108 1.75 -12.29 -4.43
C ASN A 108 0.53 -11.98 -3.55
N PRO A 109 -0.53 -11.34 -4.08
CA PRO A 109 -1.70 -10.95 -3.29
C PRO A 109 -2.50 -12.14 -2.73
N PHE A 110 -2.23 -13.36 -3.23
CA PHE A 110 -2.86 -14.60 -2.76
C PHE A 110 -1.99 -15.36 -1.74
N ASP A 111 -0.79 -14.87 -1.44
CA ASP A 111 0.10 -15.47 -0.44
C ASP A 111 0.18 -14.63 0.83
N PRO A 112 -0.58 -15.00 1.88
CA PRO A 112 -0.57 -14.29 3.16
C PRO A 112 0.79 -14.32 3.87
N GLU A 113 1.58 -15.37 3.67
CA GLU A 113 2.90 -15.52 4.29
C GLU A 113 3.92 -14.57 3.67
N GLU A 114 3.88 -14.40 2.34
CA GLU A 114 4.75 -13.47 1.64
C GLU A 114 4.49 -12.02 2.08
N ILE A 115 3.20 -11.63 2.20
CA ILE A 115 2.81 -10.29 2.66
C ILE A 115 3.26 -10.05 4.11
N ALA A 116 3.03 -11.03 5.00
CA ALA A 116 3.46 -10.94 6.39
C ALA A 116 5.00 -10.85 6.51
N SER A 117 5.72 -11.60 5.68
CA SER A 117 7.19 -11.57 5.64
C SER A 117 7.73 -10.22 5.17
N ALA A 118 7.09 -9.59 4.18
CA ALA A 118 7.45 -8.26 3.72
C ALA A 118 7.24 -7.20 4.82
N LEU A 119 6.15 -7.30 5.60
CA LEU A 119 5.89 -6.45 6.76
C LEU A 119 6.98 -6.61 7.83
N LEU A 120 7.30 -7.85 8.19
CA LEU A 120 8.35 -8.14 9.19
C LEU A 120 9.71 -7.62 8.72
N HIS A 121 10.03 -7.80 7.44
CA HIS A 121 11.30 -7.31 6.91
C HIS A 121 11.46 -5.79 7.00
N LEU A 122 10.38 -5.04 6.73
CA LEU A 122 10.37 -3.58 6.94
C LEU A 122 10.49 -3.20 8.42
N GLU A 123 9.83 -3.94 9.33
CA GLU A 123 9.87 -3.67 10.77
C GLU A 123 11.25 -3.95 11.37
N GLU A 124 11.87 -5.07 11.00
CA GLU A 124 13.11 -5.56 11.60
C GLU A 124 14.37 -4.99 10.97
N ASN A 125 14.28 -4.40 9.77
CA ASN A 125 15.43 -3.90 9.02
C ASN A 125 15.33 -2.40 8.73
N ALA A 126 15.89 -1.59 9.62
CA ALA A 126 15.87 -0.13 9.50
C ALA A 126 16.56 0.40 8.24
N GLU A 127 17.64 -0.27 7.76
CA GLU A 127 18.32 0.13 6.52
C GLU A 127 17.43 -0.12 5.31
N PHE A 128 16.78 -1.28 5.25
CA PHE A 128 15.79 -1.58 4.21
C PHE A 128 14.62 -0.62 4.24
N TYR A 129 14.08 -0.31 5.41
CA TYR A 129 13.03 0.68 5.58
C TYR A 129 13.43 2.05 5.00
N GLN A 130 14.61 2.55 5.36
CA GLN A 130 15.12 3.83 4.86
C GLN A 130 15.35 3.80 3.35
N SER A 131 15.86 2.70 2.80
CA SER A 131 16.06 2.54 1.36
C SER A 131 14.72 2.59 0.60
N GLN A 132 13.68 1.93 1.10
CA GLN A 132 12.34 1.94 0.51
C GLN A 132 11.67 3.32 0.60
N THR A 133 11.88 4.04 1.71
CA THR A 133 11.44 5.44 1.84
C THR A 133 12.10 6.33 0.78
N ALA A 134 13.42 6.28 0.67
CA ALA A 134 14.17 7.07 -0.31
C ALA A 134 13.80 6.70 -1.75
N TYR A 135 13.67 5.42 -2.04
CA TYR A 135 13.23 4.92 -3.34
C TYR A 135 11.85 5.45 -3.72
N GLY A 136 10.87 5.37 -2.80
CA GLY A 136 9.51 5.86 -3.05
C GLY A 136 9.48 7.35 -3.39
N LEU A 137 10.20 8.18 -2.61
CA LEU A 137 10.30 9.62 -2.85
C LEU A 137 10.94 9.95 -4.21
N GLU A 138 11.91 9.17 -4.67
CA GLU A 138 12.50 9.34 -6.00
C GLU A 138 11.56 8.81 -7.09
N ARG A 139 10.92 7.67 -6.85
CA ARG A 139 10.00 7.05 -7.82
C ARG A 139 8.85 7.96 -8.20
N VAL A 140 8.21 8.62 -7.23
CA VAL A 140 7.05 9.48 -7.46
C VAL A 140 7.36 10.67 -8.36
N ARG A 141 8.60 11.15 -8.40
CA ARG A 141 9.02 12.28 -9.26
C ARG A 141 8.88 12.00 -10.75
N ARG A 142 8.79 10.73 -11.14
CA ARG A 142 8.59 10.32 -12.54
C ARG A 142 7.15 10.52 -13.02
N PHE A 143 6.21 10.72 -12.08
CA PHE A 143 4.79 10.84 -12.36
C PHE A 143 4.34 12.29 -12.13
N SER A 144 3.87 12.96 -13.17
CA SER A 144 3.24 14.27 -13.06
C SER A 144 2.18 14.45 -14.13
N TRP A 145 1.16 15.22 -13.82
CA TRP A 145 0.11 15.55 -14.78
C TRP A 145 0.66 16.30 -16.00
N GLU A 146 1.72 17.12 -15.82
CA GLU A 146 2.39 17.82 -16.91
C GLU A 146 3.08 16.86 -17.87
N ASN A 147 3.79 15.84 -17.36
CA ASN A 147 4.41 14.82 -18.20
C ASN A 147 3.35 14.03 -18.96
N THR A 148 2.29 13.59 -18.28
CA THR A 148 1.17 12.88 -18.91
C THR A 148 0.54 13.71 -20.03
N ALA A 149 0.24 14.98 -19.78
CA ALA A 149 -0.33 15.88 -20.79
C ALA A 149 0.61 16.08 -22.00
N ARG A 150 1.92 16.17 -21.73
CA ARG A 150 2.94 16.33 -22.79
C ARG A 150 3.03 15.08 -23.66
N GLU A 151 3.04 13.90 -23.06
CA GLU A 151 3.08 12.62 -23.80
C GLU A 151 1.83 12.43 -24.66
N ILE A 152 0.64 12.70 -24.11
CA ILE A 152 -0.61 12.63 -24.85
C ILE A 152 -0.59 13.60 -26.04
N LEU A 153 -0.10 14.83 -25.82
CA LEU A 153 0.01 15.83 -26.91
C LEU A 153 0.98 15.38 -28.02
N ASN A 154 2.08 14.72 -27.65
CA ASN A 154 3.03 14.18 -28.63
C ASN A 154 2.39 13.08 -29.47
N ILE A 155 1.65 12.15 -28.84
CA ILE A 155 0.90 11.10 -29.55
C ILE A 155 -0.10 11.73 -30.54
N TYR A 156 -0.84 12.76 -30.15
CA TYR A 156 -1.76 13.45 -31.07
C TYR A 156 -1.05 14.07 -32.25
N LYS A 157 0.12 14.67 -32.03
CA LYS A 157 0.92 15.26 -33.14
C LYS A 157 1.43 14.19 -34.12
N GLU A 158 1.86 13.03 -33.60
CA GLU A 158 2.31 11.90 -34.43
C GLU A 158 1.18 11.31 -35.28
N ILE A 159 -0.04 11.22 -34.73
CA ILE A 159 -1.21 10.67 -35.44
C ILE A 159 -1.70 11.64 -36.52
N LEU A 160 -1.51 12.97 -36.33
CA LEU A 160 -2.00 14.01 -37.24
C LEU A 160 -0.95 14.45 -38.29
N ALA A 161 0.27 13.96 -38.21
CA ALA A 161 1.34 14.23 -39.15
C ALA A 161 1.29 13.28 -40.37
#